data_d0b8320785915c8088ec8ae6862ce901
#
_entry.id   d0b8320785915c8088ec8ae6862ce901
#
_cell.length_a   1.000
_cell.length_b   1.000
_cell.length_c   1.000
_cell.angle_alpha   90.00
_cell.angle_beta   90.00
_cell.angle_gamma   90.00
#
_symmetry.space_group_name_H-M   'P 1'
#
loop_
_entity.id
_entity.type
_entity.pdbx_description
1 polymer ?
#
loop_
_entity_poly.entity_id
_entity_poly.type
_entity_poly.pdbx_seq_one_letter_code
_entity_poly.pdbx_strand_id
1 'polypeptide(L)'
;MAEVREIDGVNLHLSRPDETSGEWIGQQETLKQLLACWLTVHEKDMPLTPRLVGTPGIGKTTLAIAGARVREQELYIYQCTADTRPEDLLVTPVLAESGKIAYHASPLVTAMLRGGICVLDEGNRMNEKSWASLAPLLDHRRYVESIVAGITIHAHPDFRCSVTMNEDESTFEIPDYILSRLQPTLTLGHPAREDEMAILKYHLPFADDEMLNLTVEFLQQAHSLKLDFSTRDGINILRFALKRIAQNPDHPLGKDKAWMEALEGCLGPDALDLQSMAERRSQSLGGMVGPMGLGDFFFSPNDPLHPDFNPDDEDDDEQEDQSF
;
A
#
# COMPACT_ATOMS: atom_id res chain seq x y z
N MET A 1 -23.55 2.46 -22.11
CA MET A 1 -24.06 3.61 -21.34
C MET A 1 -23.70 3.36 -19.88
N ALA A 2 -23.35 4.37 -19.11
CA ALA A 2 -23.17 4.21 -17.67
C ALA A 2 -24.51 3.79 -17.06
N GLU A 3 -24.51 2.78 -16.18
CA GLU A 3 -25.70 2.35 -15.44
C GLU A 3 -26.12 3.46 -14.47
N VAL A 4 -27.43 3.69 -14.35
CA VAL A 4 -27.99 4.69 -13.44
C VAL A 4 -28.87 3.99 -12.43
N ARG A 5 -28.69 4.33 -11.13
CA ARG A 5 -29.52 3.81 -10.04
C ARG A 5 -30.14 4.97 -9.27
N GLU A 6 -31.45 4.91 -9.05
CA GLU A 6 -32.15 5.89 -8.24
C GLU A 6 -32.13 5.51 -6.75
N ILE A 7 -31.78 6.46 -5.89
CA ILE A 7 -31.83 6.34 -4.42
C ILE A 7 -32.44 7.62 -3.87
N ASP A 8 -33.54 7.49 -3.14
CA ASP A 8 -34.27 8.60 -2.51
C ASP A 8 -34.57 9.77 -3.49
N GLY A 9 -34.90 9.42 -4.75
CA GLY A 9 -35.20 10.40 -5.80
C GLY A 9 -33.97 10.99 -6.50
N VAL A 10 -32.75 10.58 -6.12
CA VAL A 10 -31.49 11.01 -6.74
C VAL A 10 -30.97 9.93 -7.68
N ASN A 11 -30.73 10.30 -8.94
CA ASN A 11 -30.13 9.42 -9.94
C ASN A 11 -28.60 9.41 -9.81
N LEU A 12 -28.02 8.26 -9.47
CA LEU A 12 -26.58 8.03 -9.38
C LEU A 12 -26.06 7.32 -10.63
N HIS A 13 -25.11 7.94 -11.32
CA HIS A 13 -24.34 7.28 -12.39
C HIS A 13 -23.29 6.39 -11.74
N LEU A 14 -23.35 5.08 -11.99
CA LEU A 14 -22.45 4.10 -11.38
C LEU A 14 -21.11 4.05 -12.10
N SER A 15 -20.04 3.78 -11.35
CA SER A 15 -18.70 3.47 -11.87
C SER A 15 -18.70 2.11 -12.58
N ARG A 16 -17.70 1.88 -13.43
CA ARG A 16 -17.48 0.56 -14.04
C ARG A 16 -16.61 -0.29 -13.12
N PRO A 17 -16.82 -1.60 -13.09
CA PRO A 17 -15.90 -2.50 -12.40
C PRO A 17 -14.54 -2.50 -13.08
N ASP A 18 -13.49 -2.77 -12.30
CA ASP A 18 -12.12 -2.89 -12.78
C ASP A 18 -11.91 -4.23 -13.48
N GLU A 19 -11.56 -4.18 -14.77
CA GLU A 19 -11.17 -5.34 -15.57
C GLU A 19 -9.67 -5.58 -15.41
N THR A 20 -9.25 -6.12 -14.26
CA THR A 20 -7.85 -6.41 -14.01
C THR A 20 -7.49 -7.84 -14.41
N SER A 21 -6.39 -7.98 -15.15
CA SER A 21 -5.77 -9.27 -15.44
C SER A 21 -4.56 -9.46 -14.51
N GLY A 22 -4.55 -10.46 -13.67
CA GLY A 22 -3.42 -10.81 -12.82
C GLY A 22 -3.73 -12.13 -12.12
N GLU A 23 -2.74 -12.97 -11.93
CA GLU A 23 -2.86 -14.22 -11.21
C GLU A 23 -2.13 -14.08 -9.87
N TRP A 24 -2.71 -14.63 -8.82
CA TRP A 24 -2.06 -14.72 -7.53
C TRP A 24 -1.26 -16.02 -7.49
N ILE A 25 0.05 -15.88 -7.32
CA ILE A 25 0.99 -17.00 -7.31
C ILE A 25 1.61 -17.13 -5.93
N GLY A 26 1.62 -18.33 -5.39
CA GLY A 26 2.15 -18.60 -4.05
C GLY A 26 1.26 -18.10 -2.91
N GLN A 27 1.80 -18.14 -1.70
CA GLN A 27 1.16 -17.64 -0.46
C GLN A 27 -0.34 -17.93 -0.36
N GLN A 28 -0.76 -19.18 -0.68
CA GLN A 28 -2.18 -19.57 -0.73
C GLN A 28 -2.88 -19.41 0.61
N GLU A 29 -2.15 -19.50 1.73
CA GLU A 29 -2.73 -19.32 3.06
C GLU A 29 -3.19 -17.88 3.29
N THR A 30 -2.44 -16.90 2.80
CA THR A 30 -2.83 -15.47 2.89
C THR A 30 -4.12 -15.20 2.09
N LEU A 31 -4.26 -15.83 0.92
CA LEU A 31 -5.51 -15.75 0.14
C LEU A 31 -6.69 -16.37 0.90
N LYS A 32 -6.50 -17.53 1.54
CA LYS A 32 -7.54 -18.15 2.38
C LYS A 32 -7.93 -17.28 3.57
N GLN A 33 -6.96 -16.63 4.21
CA GLN A 33 -7.23 -15.68 5.30
C GLN A 33 -8.05 -14.48 4.82
N LEU A 34 -7.72 -13.92 3.65
CA LEU A 34 -8.52 -12.84 3.05
C LEU A 34 -9.95 -13.30 2.78
N LEU A 35 -10.12 -14.46 2.16
CA LEU A 35 -11.45 -15.03 1.87
C LEU A 35 -12.24 -15.31 3.15
N ALA A 36 -11.59 -15.75 4.23
CA ALA A 36 -12.22 -15.95 5.54
C ALA A 36 -12.74 -14.63 6.12
N CYS A 37 -12.02 -13.50 5.96
CA CYS A 37 -12.51 -12.18 6.38
C CYS A 37 -13.83 -11.79 5.67
N TRP A 38 -13.99 -12.21 4.43
CA TRP A 38 -15.16 -11.87 3.61
C TRP A 38 -16.29 -12.90 3.71
N LEU A 39 -16.10 -13.97 4.47
CA LEU A 39 -17.13 -14.98 4.71
C LEU A 39 -18.17 -14.44 5.71
N THR A 40 -19.41 -14.81 5.49
CA THR A 40 -20.52 -14.60 6.44
C THR A 40 -21.00 -15.98 6.88
N VAL A 41 -20.84 -16.30 8.16
CA VAL A 41 -21.09 -17.66 8.69
C VAL A 41 -22.51 -17.82 9.28
N HIS A 42 -23.22 -16.71 9.47
CA HIS A 42 -24.59 -16.69 9.98
C HIS A 42 -25.36 -15.44 9.51
N GLU A 43 -26.69 -15.46 9.52
CA GLU A 43 -27.53 -14.33 9.09
C GLU A 43 -27.28 -13.03 9.90
N LYS A 44 -26.84 -13.15 11.16
CA LYS A 44 -26.48 -12.01 12.03
C LYS A 44 -25.00 -11.65 11.98
N ASP A 45 -24.23 -12.38 11.19
CA ASP A 45 -22.81 -12.13 11.02
C ASP A 45 -22.60 -11.04 9.96
N MET A 46 -21.46 -10.37 10.04
CA MET A 46 -21.03 -9.37 9.06
C MET A 46 -19.61 -9.67 8.58
N PRO A 47 -19.31 -9.40 7.31
CA PRO A 47 -17.95 -9.57 6.81
C PRO A 47 -17.02 -8.58 7.48
N LEU A 48 -15.77 -9.00 7.67
CA LEU A 48 -14.70 -8.16 8.16
C LEU A 48 -14.12 -7.29 7.04
N THR A 49 -13.51 -6.17 7.42
CA THR A 49 -12.73 -5.30 6.52
C THR A 49 -11.24 -5.42 6.87
N PRO A 50 -10.53 -6.38 6.28
CA PRO A 50 -9.11 -6.57 6.57
C PRO A 50 -8.27 -5.42 5.99
N ARG A 51 -7.16 -5.11 6.67
CA ARG A 51 -6.08 -4.33 6.12
C ARG A 51 -4.95 -5.23 5.65
N LEU A 52 -4.51 -5.00 4.41
CA LEU A 52 -3.40 -5.72 3.77
C LEU A 52 -2.15 -4.85 3.88
N VAL A 53 -1.18 -5.28 4.66
CA VAL A 53 0.00 -4.49 5.00
C VAL A 53 1.26 -5.16 4.45
N GLY A 54 2.23 -4.38 4.02
CA GLY A 54 3.52 -4.85 3.54
C GLY A 54 4.21 -3.83 2.65
N THR A 55 5.43 -4.12 2.23
CA THR A 55 6.24 -3.24 1.40
C THR A 55 5.58 -2.90 0.05
N PRO A 56 5.87 -1.73 -0.55
CA PRO A 56 5.41 -1.42 -1.90
C PRO A 56 5.84 -2.50 -2.91
N GLY A 57 4.92 -2.91 -3.79
CA GLY A 57 5.25 -3.91 -4.83
C GLY A 57 5.16 -5.38 -4.42
N ILE A 58 4.80 -5.69 -3.16
CA ILE A 58 4.68 -7.07 -2.64
C ILE A 58 3.43 -7.82 -3.15
N GLY A 59 2.46 -7.12 -3.76
CA GLY A 59 1.26 -7.76 -4.31
C GLY A 59 -0.02 -7.61 -3.51
N LYS A 60 -0.13 -6.65 -2.58
CA LYS A 60 -1.34 -6.41 -1.75
C LYS A 60 -2.61 -6.27 -2.57
N THR A 61 -2.60 -5.41 -3.57
CA THR A 61 -3.74 -5.19 -4.48
C THR A 61 -4.00 -6.44 -5.34
N THR A 62 -2.95 -7.15 -5.78
CA THR A 62 -3.07 -8.41 -6.52
C THR A 62 -3.77 -9.51 -5.70
N LEU A 63 -3.48 -9.58 -4.38
CA LEU A 63 -4.16 -10.49 -3.47
C LEU A 63 -5.67 -10.21 -3.41
N ALA A 64 -6.05 -8.93 -3.28
CA ALA A 64 -7.47 -8.54 -3.25
C ALA A 64 -8.17 -8.83 -4.58
N ILE A 65 -7.50 -8.61 -5.72
CA ILE A 65 -8.00 -8.99 -7.06
C ILE A 65 -8.26 -10.50 -7.14
N ALA A 66 -7.31 -11.31 -6.66
CA ALA A 66 -7.46 -12.77 -6.63
C ALA A 66 -8.63 -13.21 -5.76
N GLY A 67 -8.80 -12.60 -4.58
CA GLY A 67 -9.94 -12.83 -3.71
C GLY A 67 -11.28 -12.53 -4.39
N ALA A 68 -11.36 -11.42 -5.13
CA ALA A 68 -12.56 -11.04 -5.89
C ALA A 68 -12.90 -12.08 -6.97
N ARG A 69 -11.88 -12.58 -7.68
CA ARG A 69 -12.07 -13.65 -8.69
C ARG A 69 -12.57 -14.95 -8.09
N VAL A 70 -11.98 -15.40 -6.97
CA VAL A 70 -12.41 -16.63 -6.30
C VAL A 70 -13.86 -16.53 -5.84
N ARG A 71 -14.31 -15.31 -5.49
CA ARG A 71 -15.69 -15.05 -5.10
C ARG A 71 -16.64 -14.77 -6.29
N GLU A 72 -16.10 -14.66 -7.50
CA GLU A 72 -16.87 -14.31 -8.70
C GLU A 72 -17.68 -13.00 -8.53
N GLN A 73 -17.09 -12.02 -7.81
CA GLN A 73 -17.69 -10.71 -7.56
C GLN A 73 -17.00 -9.62 -8.39
N GLU A 74 -17.77 -8.60 -8.78
CA GLU A 74 -17.23 -7.41 -9.43
C GLU A 74 -16.23 -6.70 -8.49
N LEU A 75 -15.12 -6.27 -9.05
CA LEU A 75 -14.07 -5.56 -8.33
C LEU A 75 -14.12 -4.08 -8.65
N TYR A 76 -13.90 -3.26 -7.65
CA TYR A 76 -13.78 -1.81 -7.71
C TYR A 76 -12.57 -1.37 -6.90
N ILE A 77 -11.63 -0.69 -7.53
CA ILE A 77 -10.43 -0.17 -6.87
C ILE A 77 -10.56 1.34 -6.75
N TYR A 78 -10.37 1.85 -5.54
CA TYR A 78 -10.29 3.27 -5.29
C TYR A 78 -8.87 3.61 -4.79
N GLN A 79 -8.11 4.37 -5.60
CA GLN A 79 -6.78 4.83 -5.22
C GLN A 79 -6.90 5.99 -4.23
N CYS A 80 -6.45 5.77 -3.01
CA CYS A 80 -6.45 6.78 -1.97
C CYS A 80 -5.21 7.70 -2.08
N THR A 81 -5.40 8.98 -1.80
CA THR A 81 -4.35 9.99 -1.81
C THR A 81 -4.51 10.96 -0.63
N ALA A 82 -3.50 11.77 -0.36
CA ALA A 82 -3.56 12.81 0.68
C ALA A 82 -4.69 13.84 0.43
N ASP A 83 -5.01 14.09 -0.84
CA ASP A 83 -6.05 15.04 -1.25
C ASP A 83 -7.44 14.41 -1.35
N THR A 84 -7.58 13.11 -1.11
CA THR A 84 -8.87 12.42 -1.13
C THR A 84 -9.84 13.06 -0.14
N ARG A 85 -11.01 13.46 -0.63
CA ARG A 85 -12.07 14.10 0.15
C ARG A 85 -13.24 13.14 0.36
N PRO A 86 -14.09 13.36 1.38
CA PRO A 86 -15.29 12.55 1.58
C PRO A 86 -16.21 12.46 0.36
N GLU A 87 -16.38 13.57 -0.37
CA GLU A 87 -17.20 13.61 -1.59
C GLU A 87 -16.61 12.79 -2.74
N ASP A 88 -15.27 12.66 -2.82
CA ASP A 88 -14.60 11.84 -3.84
C ASP A 88 -14.79 10.35 -3.54
N LEU A 89 -14.79 9.99 -2.25
CA LEU A 89 -15.04 8.62 -1.78
C LEU A 89 -16.50 8.18 -1.96
N LEU A 90 -17.43 9.14 -1.98
CA LEU A 90 -18.86 8.83 -1.94
C LEU A 90 -19.56 9.18 -3.26
N VAL A 91 -20.00 10.41 -3.40
CA VAL A 91 -20.77 10.86 -4.56
C VAL A 91 -20.28 12.24 -4.98
N THR A 92 -19.84 12.35 -6.22
CA THR A 92 -19.34 13.59 -6.80
C THR A 92 -20.41 14.25 -7.67
N PRO A 93 -20.74 15.53 -7.45
CA PRO A 93 -21.61 16.29 -8.34
C PRO A 93 -20.83 16.74 -9.59
N VAL A 94 -21.40 16.51 -10.76
CA VAL A 94 -20.81 16.93 -12.05
C VAL A 94 -21.82 17.77 -12.81
N LEU A 95 -21.40 18.87 -13.38
CA LEU A 95 -22.25 19.68 -14.27
C LEU A 95 -22.38 18.95 -15.63
N ALA A 96 -23.56 18.44 -15.91
CA ALA A 96 -23.86 17.80 -17.19
C ALA A 96 -23.97 18.83 -18.33
N GLU A 97 -23.81 18.39 -19.58
CA GLU A 97 -23.98 19.24 -20.77
C GLU A 97 -25.34 19.93 -20.84
N SER A 98 -26.35 19.36 -20.23
CA SER A 98 -27.71 19.94 -20.09
C SER A 98 -27.77 21.13 -19.12
N GLY A 99 -26.69 21.49 -18.45
CA GLY A 99 -26.65 22.51 -17.39
C GLY A 99 -27.26 22.06 -16.05
N LYS A 100 -27.64 20.78 -15.92
CA LYS A 100 -28.11 20.18 -14.67
C LYS A 100 -26.99 19.47 -13.94
N ILE A 101 -27.11 19.38 -12.61
CA ILE A 101 -26.18 18.57 -11.81
C ILE A 101 -26.51 17.10 -11.99
N ALA A 102 -25.52 16.29 -12.35
CA ALA A 102 -25.53 14.85 -12.33
C ALA A 102 -24.69 14.34 -11.16
N TYR A 103 -25.09 13.27 -10.52
CA TYR A 103 -24.38 12.68 -9.41
C TYR A 103 -23.69 11.38 -9.86
N HIS A 104 -22.40 11.29 -9.62
CA HIS A 104 -21.58 10.14 -9.94
C HIS A 104 -21.18 9.41 -8.66
N ALA A 105 -21.56 8.14 -8.57
CA ALA A 105 -21.13 7.26 -7.50
C ALA A 105 -19.66 6.87 -7.70
N SER A 106 -18.86 6.94 -6.62
CA SER A 106 -17.50 6.44 -6.62
C SER A 106 -17.45 4.92 -6.86
N PRO A 107 -16.25 4.35 -7.13
CA PRO A 107 -16.04 2.91 -7.11
C PRO A 107 -16.52 2.26 -5.81
N LEU A 108 -16.26 2.87 -4.65
CA LEU A 108 -16.71 2.38 -3.35
C LEU A 108 -18.24 2.31 -3.27
N VAL A 109 -18.94 3.41 -3.57
CA VAL A 109 -20.41 3.46 -3.52
C VAL A 109 -21.03 2.52 -4.54
N THR A 110 -20.44 2.41 -5.71
CA THR A 110 -20.89 1.47 -6.73
C THR A 110 -20.79 0.02 -6.25
N ALA A 111 -19.63 -0.36 -5.66
CA ALA A 111 -19.45 -1.68 -5.05
C ALA A 111 -20.46 -1.95 -3.94
N MET A 112 -20.72 -0.95 -3.07
CA MET A 112 -21.73 -1.04 -2.02
C MET A 112 -23.12 -1.35 -2.60
N LEU A 113 -23.50 -0.67 -3.66
CA LEU A 113 -24.83 -0.82 -4.26
C LEU A 113 -25.01 -2.13 -5.02
N ARG A 114 -23.95 -2.63 -5.66
CA ARG A 114 -23.99 -3.85 -6.49
C ARG A 114 -23.64 -5.13 -5.74
N GLY A 115 -23.17 -5.02 -4.50
CA GLY A 115 -22.67 -6.17 -3.75
C GLY A 115 -21.30 -6.64 -4.25
N GLY A 116 -20.52 -5.74 -4.81
CA GLY A 116 -19.16 -6.01 -5.27
C GLY A 116 -18.12 -5.93 -4.17
N ILE A 117 -16.87 -6.06 -4.55
CA ILE A 117 -15.71 -5.91 -3.67
C ILE A 117 -15.08 -4.55 -3.95
N CYS A 118 -14.85 -3.75 -2.91
CA CYS A 118 -14.08 -2.52 -3.00
C CYS A 118 -12.71 -2.67 -2.33
N VAL A 119 -11.67 -2.24 -3.03
CA VAL A 119 -10.31 -2.12 -2.49
C VAL A 119 -9.99 -0.63 -2.36
N LEU A 120 -9.79 -0.17 -1.12
CA LEU A 120 -9.24 1.15 -0.86
C LEU A 120 -7.70 1.01 -0.90
N ASP A 121 -7.12 1.34 -2.04
CA ASP A 121 -5.69 1.16 -2.28
C ASP A 121 -4.91 2.34 -1.69
N GLU A 122 -3.82 2.02 -0.95
CA GLU A 122 -3.02 2.99 -0.18
C GLU A 122 -3.86 3.81 0.82
N GLY A 123 -4.75 3.16 1.56
CA GLY A 123 -5.69 3.82 2.47
C GLY A 123 -5.03 4.68 3.55
N ASN A 124 -3.83 4.32 4.00
CA ASN A 124 -3.06 5.11 4.95
C ASN A 124 -2.57 6.48 4.42
N ARG A 125 -2.83 6.80 3.15
CA ARG A 125 -2.62 8.15 2.61
C ARG A 125 -3.80 9.08 2.82
N MET A 126 -4.97 8.57 3.22
CA MET A 126 -6.15 9.40 3.45
C MET A 126 -6.04 10.18 4.76
N ASN A 127 -6.56 11.41 4.74
CA ASN A 127 -6.70 12.22 5.93
C ASN A 127 -7.84 11.73 6.86
N GLU A 128 -7.84 12.21 8.10
CA GLU A 128 -8.83 11.82 9.12
C GLU A 128 -10.29 12.09 8.71
N LYS A 129 -10.57 13.19 8.00
CA LYS A 129 -11.94 13.55 7.58
C LYS A 129 -12.52 12.52 6.62
N SER A 130 -11.70 12.02 5.71
CA SER A 130 -12.09 10.98 4.76
C SER A 130 -12.35 9.65 5.47
N TRP A 131 -11.53 9.27 6.44
CA TRP A 131 -11.79 8.11 7.28
C TRP A 131 -13.06 8.25 8.10
N ALA A 132 -13.33 9.43 8.69
CA ALA A 132 -14.53 9.67 9.47
C ALA A 132 -15.81 9.46 8.66
N SER A 133 -15.82 9.82 7.37
CA SER A 133 -16.98 9.60 6.49
C SER A 133 -17.28 8.11 6.22
N LEU A 134 -16.27 7.24 6.37
CA LEU A 134 -16.38 5.80 6.18
C LEU A 134 -16.69 5.03 7.48
N ALA A 135 -16.59 5.65 8.64
CA ALA A 135 -16.76 4.97 9.92
C ALA A 135 -18.09 4.19 10.05
N PRO A 136 -19.26 4.70 9.60
CA PRO A 136 -20.51 3.93 9.66
C PRO A 136 -20.55 2.75 8.68
N LEU A 137 -19.78 2.79 7.59
CA LEU A 137 -19.67 1.67 6.66
C LEU A 137 -18.87 0.51 7.23
N LEU A 138 -17.84 0.84 8.00
CA LEU A 138 -16.87 -0.11 8.55
C LEU A 138 -17.37 -0.83 9.82
N ASP A 139 -18.57 -0.51 10.32
CA ASP A 139 -19.19 -1.17 11.45
C ASP A 139 -20.54 -1.79 11.10
N HIS A 140 -21.29 -2.26 12.13
CA HIS A 140 -22.56 -2.96 11.96
C HIS A 140 -23.66 -2.16 11.23
N ARG A 141 -23.51 -0.84 11.13
CA ARG A 141 -24.48 0.06 10.47
C ARG A 141 -24.42 -0.06 8.95
N ARG A 142 -23.25 -0.32 8.38
CA ARG A 142 -23.00 -0.60 6.96
C ARG A 142 -23.63 0.40 5.99
N TYR A 143 -23.47 1.71 6.24
CA TYR A 143 -23.93 2.78 5.35
C TYR A 143 -22.91 3.90 5.23
N VAL A 144 -23.12 4.76 4.24
CA VAL A 144 -22.46 6.06 4.11
C VAL A 144 -23.50 7.16 3.88
N GLU A 145 -23.17 8.39 4.26
CA GLU A 145 -24.02 9.57 4.02
C GLU A 145 -23.33 10.51 3.04
N SER A 146 -23.97 10.79 1.92
CA SER A 146 -23.53 11.82 0.98
C SER A 146 -24.22 13.13 1.28
N ILE A 147 -23.51 14.07 1.91
CA ILE A 147 -24.02 15.41 2.22
C ILE A 147 -24.33 16.15 0.92
N VAL A 148 -23.50 16.00 -0.12
CA VAL A 148 -23.64 16.69 -1.40
C VAL A 148 -24.88 16.24 -2.16
N ALA A 149 -25.23 14.96 -2.10
CA ALA A 149 -26.43 14.41 -2.73
C ALA A 149 -27.65 14.40 -1.79
N GLY A 150 -27.45 14.57 -0.47
CA GLY A 150 -28.50 14.53 0.54
C GLY A 150 -29.11 13.15 0.72
N ILE A 151 -28.35 12.06 0.54
CA ILE A 151 -28.83 10.68 0.60
C ILE A 151 -28.00 9.81 1.52
N THR A 152 -28.64 8.78 2.08
CA THR A 152 -28.00 7.70 2.82
C THR A 152 -27.95 6.45 1.94
N ILE A 153 -26.77 5.84 1.83
CA ILE A 153 -26.52 4.69 0.96
C ILE A 153 -26.13 3.49 1.83
N HIS A 154 -27.01 2.49 1.85
CA HIS A 154 -26.75 1.24 2.57
C HIS A 154 -25.99 0.24 1.70
N ALA A 155 -25.04 -0.46 2.30
CA ALA A 155 -24.29 -1.49 1.61
C ALA A 155 -25.15 -2.76 1.38
N HIS A 156 -25.05 -3.32 0.19
CA HIS A 156 -25.63 -4.64 -0.13
C HIS A 156 -25.05 -5.70 0.82
N PRO A 157 -25.80 -6.74 1.21
CA PRO A 157 -25.29 -7.82 2.06
C PRO A 157 -24.01 -8.49 1.54
N ASP A 158 -23.88 -8.61 0.22
CA ASP A 158 -22.71 -9.21 -0.44
C ASP A 158 -21.54 -8.24 -0.61
N PHE A 159 -21.68 -6.97 -0.28
CA PHE A 159 -20.56 -6.00 -0.34
C PHE A 159 -19.40 -6.42 0.56
N ARG A 160 -18.21 -6.39 0.02
CA ARG A 160 -16.94 -6.65 0.74
C ARG A 160 -15.98 -5.49 0.54
N CYS A 161 -15.12 -5.29 1.53
CA CYS A 161 -14.10 -4.23 1.47
C CYS A 161 -12.77 -4.75 2.01
N SER A 162 -11.68 -4.23 1.48
CA SER A 162 -10.34 -4.34 2.06
C SER A 162 -9.58 -3.05 1.85
N VAL A 163 -8.57 -2.83 2.68
CA VAL A 163 -7.71 -1.65 2.60
C VAL A 163 -6.28 -2.10 2.43
N THR A 164 -5.56 -1.60 1.43
CA THR A 164 -4.12 -1.83 1.34
C THR A 164 -3.36 -0.70 2.00
N MET A 165 -2.25 -1.01 2.62
CA MET A 165 -1.40 -0.04 3.32
C MET A 165 0.07 -0.35 3.06
N ASN A 166 0.86 0.69 2.82
CA ASN A 166 2.31 0.58 2.74
C ASN A 166 2.92 0.81 4.13
N GLU A 167 4.04 0.15 4.40
CA GLU A 167 4.86 0.38 5.59
C GLU A 167 5.90 1.47 5.29
N ASP A 168 5.46 2.64 4.83
CA ASP A 168 6.33 3.77 4.56
C ASP A 168 6.02 4.96 5.50
N GLU A 169 7.01 5.83 5.72
CA GLU A 169 6.91 6.99 6.62
C GLU A 169 6.02 8.11 6.05
N SER A 170 5.60 8.02 4.79
CA SER A 170 4.86 9.08 4.09
C SER A 170 3.34 9.01 4.30
N THR A 171 2.89 8.45 5.41
CA THR A 171 1.48 8.14 5.67
C THR A 171 0.93 8.93 6.85
N PHE A 172 -0.38 9.22 6.82
CA PHE A 172 -1.06 9.78 7.99
C PHE A 172 -1.28 8.69 9.03
N GLU A 173 -1.24 9.05 10.30
CA GLU A 173 -1.73 8.18 11.35
C GLU A 173 -3.23 7.94 11.17
N ILE A 174 -3.60 6.67 11.09
CA ILE A 174 -5.01 6.29 11.01
C ILE A 174 -5.58 6.35 12.42
N PRO A 175 -6.71 7.06 12.66
CA PRO A 175 -7.30 7.14 13.99
C PRO A 175 -7.62 5.75 14.56
N ASP A 176 -7.42 5.56 15.87
CA ASP A 176 -7.62 4.28 16.57
C ASP A 176 -9.04 3.73 16.38
N TYR A 177 -10.05 4.62 16.36
CA TYR A 177 -11.43 4.21 16.15
C TYR A 177 -11.69 3.63 14.74
N ILE A 178 -10.87 3.98 13.75
CA ILE A 178 -10.86 3.37 12.41
C ILE A 178 -10.05 2.08 12.43
N LEU A 179 -8.85 2.08 13.03
CA LEU A 179 -8.00 0.89 13.12
C LEU A 179 -8.72 -0.29 13.80
N SER A 180 -9.56 -0.01 14.81
CA SER A 180 -10.38 -1.03 15.47
C SER A 180 -11.43 -1.68 14.55
N ARG A 181 -11.82 -1.02 13.46
CA ARG A 181 -12.77 -1.50 12.45
C ARG A 181 -12.09 -2.18 11.26
N LEU A 182 -10.82 -1.86 11.03
CA LEU A 182 -10.01 -2.43 9.94
C LEU A 182 -9.25 -3.67 10.43
N GLN A 183 -9.97 -4.70 10.76
CA GLN A 183 -9.41 -5.96 11.28
C GLN A 183 -9.89 -7.16 10.46
N PRO A 184 -9.08 -8.24 10.39
CA PRO A 184 -7.69 -8.36 10.90
C PRO A 184 -6.66 -7.64 10.03
N THR A 185 -5.41 -7.58 10.54
CA THR A 185 -4.25 -7.19 9.73
C THR A 185 -3.68 -8.45 9.07
N LEU A 186 -3.61 -8.44 7.75
CA LEU A 186 -2.95 -9.48 6.97
C LEU A 186 -1.62 -8.90 6.46
N THR A 187 -0.52 -9.34 7.03
CA THR A 187 0.81 -8.89 6.63
C THR A 187 1.35 -9.78 5.50
N LEU A 188 1.71 -9.15 4.39
CA LEU A 188 2.32 -9.82 3.25
C LEU A 188 3.84 -9.72 3.37
N GLY A 189 4.49 -10.87 3.50
CA GLY A 189 5.94 -10.98 3.45
C GLY A 189 6.45 -11.27 2.03
N HIS A 190 7.76 -11.21 1.86
CA HIS A 190 8.39 -11.57 0.58
C HIS A 190 8.08 -13.03 0.21
N PRO A 191 7.90 -13.32 -1.10
CA PRO A 191 7.63 -14.69 -1.55
C PRO A 191 8.81 -15.62 -1.28
N ALA A 192 8.53 -16.91 -1.10
CA ALA A 192 9.56 -17.93 -1.14
C ALA A 192 10.21 -18.01 -2.53
N ARG A 193 11.42 -18.59 -2.62
CA ARG A 193 12.20 -18.64 -3.86
C ARG A 193 11.41 -19.22 -5.04
N GLU A 194 10.66 -20.29 -4.80
CA GLU A 194 9.87 -20.99 -5.82
C GLU A 194 8.70 -20.11 -6.31
N ASP A 195 8.01 -19.43 -5.40
CA ASP A 195 6.92 -18.52 -5.70
C ASP A 195 7.44 -17.30 -6.47
N GLU A 196 8.57 -16.73 -6.05
CA GLU A 196 9.18 -15.58 -6.70
C GLU A 196 9.63 -15.91 -8.14
N MET A 197 10.23 -17.08 -8.34
CA MET A 197 10.54 -17.60 -9.67
C MET A 197 9.29 -17.72 -10.53
N ALA A 198 8.22 -18.28 -9.99
CA ALA A 198 6.96 -18.45 -10.72
C ALA A 198 6.32 -17.10 -11.06
N ILE A 199 6.38 -16.12 -10.17
CA ILE A 199 5.89 -14.76 -10.42
C ILE A 199 6.70 -14.09 -11.54
N LEU A 200 8.02 -14.14 -11.48
CA LEU A 200 8.87 -13.56 -12.54
C LEU A 200 8.59 -14.22 -13.90
N LYS A 201 8.47 -15.55 -13.93
CA LYS A 201 8.16 -16.30 -15.15
C LYS A 201 6.76 -15.98 -15.70
N TYR A 202 5.78 -15.77 -14.83
CA TYR A 202 4.43 -15.33 -15.23
C TYR A 202 4.46 -13.97 -15.92
N HIS A 203 5.19 -13.01 -15.35
CA HIS A 203 5.28 -11.65 -15.91
C HIS A 203 6.19 -11.53 -17.12
N LEU A 204 7.19 -12.40 -17.25
CA LEU A 204 8.22 -12.39 -18.30
C LEU A 204 8.45 -13.81 -18.84
N PRO A 205 7.41 -14.44 -19.48
CA PRO A 205 7.49 -15.84 -19.91
C PRO A 205 8.52 -16.08 -21.03
N PHE A 206 9.05 -15.04 -21.62
CA PHE A 206 10.08 -15.04 -22.64
C PHE A 206 11.50 -14.85 -22.09
N ALA A 207 11.65 -14.66 -20.77
CA ALA A 207 12.96 -14.62 -20.12
C ALA A 207 13.55 -16.02 -20.03
N ASP A 208 14.85 -16.14 -20.28
CA ASP A 208 15.55 -17.41 -20.11
C ASP A 208 15.80 -17.74 -18.62
N ASP A 209 15.96 -19.01 -18.34
CA ASP A 209 16.09 -19.51 -16.96
C ASP A 209 17.34 -18.96 -16.25
N GLU A 210 18.41 -18.61 -16.97
CA GLU A 210 19.62 -18.03 -16.39
C GLU A 210 19.35 -16.64 -15.80
N MET A 211 18.72 -15.76 -16.57
CA MET A 211 18.37 -14.42 -16.14
C MET A 211 17.31 -14.43 -15.03
N LEU A 212 16.35 -15.36 -15.09
CA LEU A 212 15.36 -15.57 -14.05
C LEU A 212 16.04 -15.97 -12.73
N ASN A 213 16.93 -16.98 -12.76
CA ASN A 213 17.64 -17.43 -11.57
C ASN A 213 18.51 -16.33 -10.97
N LEU A 214 19.25 -15.59 -11.80
CA LEU A 214 20.10 -14.48 -11.33
C LEU A 214 19.27 -13.43 -10.58
N THR A 215 18.10 -13.10 -11.12
CA THR A 215 17.20 -12.11 -10.49
C THR A 215 16.60 -12.62 -9.18
N VAL A 216 16.16 -13.90 -9.14
CA VAL A 216 15.63 -14.51 -7.91
C VAL A 216 16.70 -14.59 -6.84
N GLU A 217 17.91 -15.03 -7.18
CA GLU A 217 19.02 -15.11 -6.23
C GLU A 217 19.35 -13.75 -5.62
N PHE A 218 19.38 -12.71 -6.42
CA PHE A 218 19.56 -11.33 -5.95
C PHE A 218 18.45 -10.93 -4.95
N LEU A 219 17.18 -11.13 -5.29
CA LEU A 219 16.06 -10.79 -4.42
C LEU A 219 16.10 -11.58 -3.11
N GLN A 220 16.30 -12.90 -3.18
CA GLN A 220 16.38 -13.75 -1.98
C GLN A 220 17.57 -13.38 -1.08
N GLN A 221 18.71 -13.01 -1.66
CA GLN A 221 19.84 -12.49 -0.90
C GLN A 221 19.49 -11.14 -0.23
N ALA A 222 18.87 -10.24 -0.95
CA ALA A 222 18.42 -8.96 -0.40
C ALA A 222 17.43 -9.15 0.76
N HIS A 223 16.45 -10.06 0.61
CA HIS A 223 15.49 -10.39 1.67
C HIS A 223 16.18 -11.00 2.91
N SER A 224 17.19 -11.84 2.73
CA SER A 224 17.99 -12.40 3.84
C SER A 224 18.73 -11.31 4.63
N LEU A 225 19.11 -10.22 3.96
CA LEU A 225 19.75 -9.03 4.53
C LEU A 225 18.74 -7.97 5.02
N LYS A 226 17.44 -8.28 4.99
CA LYS A 226 16.34 -7.36 5.37
C LYS A 226 16.30 -6.07 4.55
N LEU A 227 16.69 -6.14 3.29
CA LEU A 227 16.52 -5.06 2.31
C LEU A 227 15.14 -5.20 1.65
N ASP A 228 14.42 -4.08 1.50
CA ASP A 228 13.02 -4.06 1.05
C ASP A 228 12.88 -4.00 -0.48
N PHE A 229 13.68 -4.80 -1.19
CA PHE A 229 13.48 -4.97 -2.63
C PHE A 229 12.32 -5.94 -2.88
N SER A 230 11.36 -5.49 -3.65
CA SER A 230 10.13 -6.24 -3.91
C SER A 230 10.25 -7.09 -5.18
N THR A 231 9.32 -8.02 -5.35
CA THR A 231 9.19 -8.78 -6.60
C THR A 231 8.94 -7.86 -7.81
N ARG A 232 8.29 -6.68 -7.62
CA ARG A 232 8.13 -5.66 -8.67
C ARG A 232 9.49 -5.14 -9.14
N ASP A 233 10.43 -4.95 -8.24
CA ASP A 233 11.79 -4.50 -8.58
C ASP A 233 12.49 -5.56 -9.43
N GLY A 234 12.38 -6.83 -9.05
CA GLY A 234 12.88 -7.95 -9.85
C GLY A 234 12.30 -8.01 -11.26
N ILE A 235 10.98 -7.82 -11.39
CA ILE A 235 10.32 -7.74 -12.70
C ILE A 235 10.87 -6.58 -13.54
N ASN A 236 11.11 -5.42 -12.92
CA ASN A 236 11.62 -4.23 -13.63
C ASN A 236 13.08 -4.41 -14.05
N ILE A 237 13.94 -4.93 -13.17
CA ILE A 237 15.35 -5.24 -13.47
C ILE A 237 15.41 -6.21 -14.65
N LEU A 238 14.74 -7.34 -14.56
CA LEU A 238 14.74 -8.36 -15.59
C LEU A 238 14.18 -7.84 -16.92
N ARG A 239 13.08 -7.09 -16.88
CA ARG A 239 12.47 -6.47 -18.06
C ARG A 239 13.41 -5.46 -18.73
N PHE A 240 14.11 -4.64 -17.95
CA PHE A 240 15.04 -3.67 -18.50
C PHE A 240 16.27 -4.36 -19.07
N ALA A 241 16.84 -5.34 -18.39
CA ALA A 241 17.97 -6.13 -18.89
C ALA A 241 17.64 -6.80 -20.25
N LEU A 242 16.48 -7.45 -20.36
CA LEU A 242 16.03 -8.08 -21.61
C LEU A 242 15.86 -7.06 -22.74
N LYS A 243 15.36 -5.87 -22.47
CA LYS A 243 15.25 -4.78 -23.44
C LYS A 243 16.63 -4.27 -23.86
N ARG A 244 17.60 -4.17 -22.95
CA ARG A 244 18.98 -3.78 -23.27
C ARG A 244 19.65 -4.80 -24.19
N ILE A 245 19.45 -6.10 -23.96
CA ILE A 245 19.97 -7.16 -24.83
C ILE A 245 19.33 -7.06 -26.24
N ALA A 246 18.01 -6.85 -26.30
CA ALA A 246 17.28 -6.79 -27.55
C ALA A 246 17.47 -5.49 -28.36
N GLN A 247 18.03 -4.44 -27.75
CA GLN A 247 18.17 -3.11 -28.37
C GLN A 247 19.10 -3.11 -29.62
N ASN A 248 20.10 -3.97 -29.61
CA ASN A 248 21.02 -4.11 -30.77
C ASN A 248 21.18 -5.58 -31.16
N PRO A 249 20.29 -6.10 -32.02
CA PRO A 249 20.29 -7.52 -32.40
C PRO A 249 21.59 -8.00 -33.08
N ASP A 250 22.27 -7.12 -33.80
CA ASP A 250 23.51 -7.46 -34.51
C ASP A 250 24.72 -7.56 -33.57
N HIS A 251 24.67 -6.83 -32.45
CA HIS A 251 25.69 -6.82 -31.40
C HIS A 251 25.03 -6.79 -30.04
N PRO A 252 24.39 -7.90 -29.59
CA PRO A 252 23.66 -7.94 -28.34
C PRO A 252 24.62 -7.74 -27.16
N LEU A 253 24.15 -6.97 -26.18
CA LEU A 253 24.85 -6.82 -24.92
C LEU A 253 24.90 -8.17 -24.18
N GLY A 254 26.05 -8.50 -23.57
CA GLY A 254 26.14 -9.72 -22.75
C GLY A 254 25.15 -9.67 -21.57
N LYS A 255 24.60 -10.82 -21.21
CA LYS A 255 23.54 -10.92 -20.17
C LYS A 255 23.97 -10.31 -18.84
N ASP A 256 25.16 -10.67 -18.34
CA ASP A 256 25.68 -10.16 -17.09
C ASP A 256 25.78 -8.65 -17.09
N LYS A 257 26.31 -8.07 -18.16
CA LYS A 257 26.44 -6.62 -18.29
C LYS A 257 25.07 -5.96 -18.38
N ALA A 258 24.14 -6.52 -19.13
CA ALA A 258 22.79 -6.00 -19.24
C ALA A 258 22.05 -6.05 -17.90
N TRP A 259 22.26 -7.12 -17.13
CA TRP A 259 21.67 -7.29 -15.81
C TRP A 259 22.26 -6.30 -14.80
N MET A 260 23.59 -6.13 -14.78
CA MET A 260 24.23 -5.13 -13.90
C MET A 260 23.79 -3.70 -14.22
N GLU A 261 23.73 -3.32 -15.51
CA GLU A 261 23.19 -2.01 -15.93
C GLU A 261 21.72 -1.84 -15.49
N ALA A 262 20.94 -2.92 -15.53
CA ALA A 262 19.54 -2.90 -15.09
C ALA A 262 19.43 -2.77 -13.58
N LEU A 263 20.25 -3.46 -12.83
CA LEU A 263 20.30 -3.37 -11.37
C LEU A 263 20.62 -1.94 -10.93
N GLU A 264 21.71 -1.38 -11.45
CA GLU A 264 22.12 -0.01 -11.17
C GLU A 264 21.06 1.01 -11.60
N GLY A 265 20.47 0.85 -12.78
CA GLY A 265 19.46 1.76 -13.31
C GLY A 265 18.13 1.71 -12.59
N CYS A 266 17.73 0.57 -12.02
CA CYS A 266 16.47 0.40 -11.30
C CYS A 266 16.58 0.72 -9.80
N LEU A 267 17.70 0.35 -9.17
CA LEU A 267 17.86 0.40 -7.71
C LEU A 267 18.98 1.34 -7.24
N GLY A 268 19.76 1.87 -8.18
CA GLY A 268 20.94 2.69 -7.89
C GLY A 268 22.23 1.89 -7.74
N PRO A 269 23.40 2.57 -7.76
CA PRO A 269 24.72 1.91 -7.76
C PRO A 269 24.99 1.10 -6.48
N ASP A 270 24.39 1.48 -5.37
CA ASP A 270 24.57 0.79 -4.09
C ASP A 270 24.01 -0.66 -4.11
N ALA A 271 23.06 -0.95 -4.99
CA ALA A 271 22.47 -2.30 -5.12
C ALA A 271 23.47 -3.36 -5.65
N LEU A 272 24.61 -2.94 -6.18
CA LEU A 272 25.70 -3.84 -6.57
C LEU A 272 26.45 -4.44 -5.36
N ASP A 273 26.32 -3.84 -4.18
CA ASP A 273 26.89 -4.35 -2.93
C ASP A 273 25.85 -4.36 -1.81
N LEU A 274 25.07 -5.43 -1.80
CA LEU A 274 23.97 -5.62 -0.83
C LEU A 274 24.46 -5.66 0.63
N GLN A 275 25.69 -6.14 0.87
CA GLN A 275 26.24 -6.22 2.22
C GLN A 275 26.53 -4.83 2.78
N SER A 276 27.19 -4.00 2.00
CA SER A 276 27.45 -2.59 2.37
C SER A 276 26.15 -1.79 2.54
N MET A 277 25.12 -2.08 1.74
CA MET A 277 23.77 -1.48 1.92
C MET A 277 23.15 -1.89 3.26
N ALA A 278 23.18 -3.17 3.60
CA ALA A 278 22.60 -3.68 4.84
C ALA A 278 23.34 -3.13 6.08
N GLU A 279 24.65 -3.00 6.01
CA GLU A 279 25.46 -2.40 7.08
C GLU A 279 25.13 -0.93 7.29
N ARG A 280 25.03 -0.13 6.22
CA ARG A 280 24.64 1.29 6.29
C ARG A 280 23.24 1.45 6.89
N ARG A 281 22.29 0.61 6.48
CA ARG A 281 20.93 0.63 7.03
C ARG A 281 20.90 0.28 8.52
N SER A 282 21.66 -0.72 8.95
CA SER A 282 21.73 -1.07 10.37
C SER A 282 22.41 0.03 11.21
N GLN A 283 23.38 0.74 10.66
CA GLN A 283 24.01 1.89 11.31
C GLN A 283 23.07 3.09 11.42
N SER A 284 22.26 3.37 10.37
CA SER A 284 21.27 4.45 10.41
C SER A 284 20.14 4.16 11.39
N LEU A 285 19.70 2.91 11.50
CA LEU A 285 18.70 2.49 12.50
C LEU A 285 19.32 2.40 13.90
N GLY A 286 20.59 2.00 14.05
CA GLY A 286 21.30 1.97 15.33
C GLY A 286 21.67 3.36 15.87
N GLY A 287 21.81 4.35 15.01
CA GLY A 287 22.01 5.76 15.38
C GLY A 287 20.75 6.44 15.95
N MET A 288 19.56 5.88 15.71
CA MET A 288 18.30 6.33 16.31
C MET A 288 17.94 5.61 17.61
N VAL A 289 18.67 4.57 18.01
CA VAL A 289 18.47 3.80 19.25
C VAL A 289 19.73 3.91 20.13
N GLY A 290 20.18 5.13 20.36
CA GLY A 290 20.84 5.44 21.62
C GLY A 290 19.75 5.52 22.70
N PRO A 291 20.01 5.21 23.97
CA PRO A 291 19.04 5.45 25.02
C PRO A 291 18.85 6.97 25.19
N MET A 292 18.05 7.57 24.29
CA MET A 292 17.43 8.86 24.58
C MET A 292 16.44 8.58 25.71
N GLY A 293 16.79 8.99 26.91
CA GLY A 293 15.85 9.02 28.01
C GLY A 293 14.64 9.89 27.61
N LEU A 294 13.48 9.64 28.20
CA LEU A 294 12.29 10.48 28.01
C LEU A 294 12.60 11.98 28.22
N GLY A 295 13.65 12.30 29.02
CA GLY A 295 14.14 13.64 29.24
C GLY A 295 14.73 14.32 28.03
N ASP A 296 15.51 13.60 27.21
CA ASP A 296 16.17 14.13 25.99
C ASP A 296 15.18 14.52 24.89
N PHE A 297 13.95 13.97 24.97
CA PHE A 297 12.87 14.27 24.02
C PHE A 297 12.13 15.58 24.35
N PHE A 298 12.02 15.91 25.64
CA PHE A 298 11.23 17.06 26.10
C PHE A 298 12.09 18.24 26.54
N PHE A 299 13.37 18.03 26.87
CA PHE A 299 14.24 19.05 27.43
C PHE A 299 15.59 19.02 26.71
N SER A 300 16.17 20.19 26.46
CA SER A 300 17.55 20.30 26.00
C SER A 300 18.50 19.83 27.15
N PRO A 301 19.69 19.27 26.88
CA PRO A 301 20.65 18.89 27.91
C PRO A 301 20.99 20.00 28.94
N ASN A 302 20.83 21.25 28.52
CA ASN A 302 21.07 22.44 29.36
C ASN A 302 19.80 23.00 30.00
N ASP A 303 18.67 22.28 29.91
CA ASP A 303 17.42 22.71 30.57
C ASP A 303 17.44 22.30 32.03
N PRO A 304 17.15 23.22 32.99
CA PRO A 304 17.09 22.90 34.42
C PRO A 304 16.10 21.79 34.81
N LEU A 305 15.21 21.43 33.93
CA LEU A 305 14.25 20.33 34.10
C LEU A 305 14.71 19.01 33.47
N HIS A 306 15.89 18.99 32.82
CA HIS A 306 16.47 17.75 32.29
C HIS A 306 16.90 16.83 33.43
N PRO A 307 16.57 15.52 33.42
CA PRO A 307 16.92 14.58 34.50
C PRO A 307 18.41 14.50 34.84
N ASP A 308 19.28 14.75 33.86
CA ASP A 308 20.73 14.70 33.98
C ASP A 308 21.37 16.10 34.03
N PHE A 309 20.57 17.18 34.24
CA PHE A 309 21.09 18.55 34.39
C PHE A 309 21.98 18.66 35.64
N ASN A 310 23.19 19.09 35.44
CA ASN A 310 24.16 19.36 36.51
C ASN A 310 24.46 20.87 36.53
N PRO A 311 24.05 21.60 37.58
CA PRO A 311 24.28 23.04 37.66
C PRO A 311 25.76 23.43 37.79
N ASP A 312 26.67 22.48 38.01
CA ASP A 312 28.10 22.74 38.20
C ASP A 312 28.90 22.74 36.88
N ASP A 313 28.24 22.44 35.74
CA ASP A 313 28.89 22.40 34.41
C ASP A 313 28.88 23.77 33.69
N GLU A 314 28.31 24.84 34.26
CA GLU A 314 28.23 26.19 33.65
C GLU A 314 29.49 27.08 33.93
N ASP A 315 30.46 26.67 34.73
CA ASP A 315 31.56 27.57 35.19
C ASP A 315 32.90 27.44 34.40
N ASP A 316 33.01 26.58 33.37
CA ASP A 316 34.31 26.38 32.69
C ASP A 316 34.49 27.11 31.35
N ASP A 317 33.47 27.84 30.79
CA ASP A 317 33.60 28.50 29.48
C ASP A 317 33.83 30.03 29.49
N GLU A 318 34.09 30.66 30.67
CA GLU A 318 34.43 32.12 30.75
C GLU A 318 35.88 32.45 31.16
N GLN A 319 36.89 31.73 30.67
CA GLN A 319 38.27 32.18 30.78
C GLN A 319 39.13 31.82 29.58
N GLU A 320 38.87 32.38 28.39
CA GLU A 320 39.90 32.59 27.34
C GLU A 320 39.38 33.60 26.29
N ASP A 321 39.34 34.88 26.59
CA ASP A 321 39.54 35.95 25.60
C ASP A 321 39.82 37.31 26.22
N GLN A 322 40.99 37.45 26.88
CA GLN A 322 41.61 38.75 27.11
C GLN A 322 43.14 38.62 27.06
N SER A 323 43.71 38.59 25.84
CA SER A 323 45.05 39.19 25.61
C SER A 323 45.38 39.23 24.11
N PHE A 324 45.61 40.45 23.66
CA PHE A 324 46.13 41.00 22.41
C PHE A 324 45.15 41.26 21.27
#